data_6acfa671f1abf78b74e2242090b53aa9
#
_entry.id   6acfa671f1abf78b74e2242090b53aa9
#
_cell.length_a   1.000
_cell.length_b   1.000
_cell.length_c   1.000
_cell.angle_alpha   90.00
_cell.angle_beta   90.00
_cell.angle_gamma   90.00
#
_symmetry.space_group_name_H-M   'P 1'
#
loop_
_entity.id
_entity.type
_entity.pdbx_description
1 polymer ?
#
loop_
_entity_poly.entity_id
_entity_poly.type
_entity_poly.pdbx_seq_one_letter_code
_entity_poly.pdbx_strand_id
1 'polypeptide(L)'
;MGSGPTLAEDAYVRGGAEQTAVKILVVGHFAVGKTTMIGSLSEIAPLSTEEKMTSVSESVDDLKGVQGKTTTTVVLDFGRLTLGDRIVLYLFGSPGQQRFVNLWEDVAHGALGALILVDPERLADSFAVMDLIETYGLDFAVAINRFDGTPERTEAAVREALDLLPDTPVVAVDARDKTSSVNALITLVRWLQERAALEQA
;
A
#
# COMPACT_ATOMS: atom_id res chain seq x y z
N MET A 1 -17.29 -32.01 27.53
CA MET A 1 -16.17 -32.17 26.58
C MET A 1 -16.49 -31.27 25.38
N GLY A 2 -15.99 -30.08 25.40
CA GLY A 2 -16.19 -29.08 24.34
C GLY A 2 -14.92 -28.94 23.55
N SER A 3 -14.98 -29.37 22.28
CA SER A 3 -13.89 -29.14 21.34
C SER A 3 -13.99 -27.68 20.87
N GLY A 4 -13.03 -26.86 21.28
CA GLY A 4 -12.85 -25.51 20.72
C GLY A 4 -12.44 -25.56 19.25
N PRO A 5 -12.67 -24.49 18.47
CA PRO A 5 -12.27 -24.46 17.07
C PRO A 5 -10.73 -24.47 17.01
N THR A 6 -10.18 -25.49 16.36
CA THR A 6 -8.78 -25.56 15.98
C THR A 6 -8.57 -24.48 14.92
N LEU A 7 -7.92 -23.38 15.28
CA LEU A 7 -7.41 -22.42 14.33
C LEU A 7 -6.38 -23.14 13.46
N ALA A 8 -6.50 -23.02 12.16
CA ALA A 8 -5.61 -23.65 11.20
C ALA A 8 -4.19 -23.09 11.37
N GLU A 9 -3.38 -23.73 12.22
CA GLU A 9 -1.94 -23.46 12.38
C GLU A 9 -1.15 -23.75 11.08
N ASP A 10 -1.73 -24.48 10.13
CA ASP A 10 -1.07 -24.91 8.89
C ASP A 10 -0.89 -23.80 7.85
N ALA A 11 -1.46 -22.60 8.05
CA ALA A 11 -1.31 -21.51 7.09
C ALA A 11 0.02 -20.74 7.20
N TYR A 12 0.77 -20.93 8.30
CA TYR A 12 1.97 -20.14 8.57
C TYR A 12 3.30 -20.85 8.34
N VAL A 13 3.31 -22.16 8.17
CA VAL A 13 4.55 -22.94 7.99
C VAL A 13 4.40 -23.90 6.82
N ARG A 14 4.61 -23.44 5.59
CA ARG A 14 4.98 -24.31 4.49
C ARG A 14 6.50 -24.45 4.51
N GLY A 15 6.98 -25.48 5.15
CA GLY A 15 8.39 -25.81 5.19
C GLY A 15 8.93 -26.20 3.82
N GLY A 16 10.14 -25.72 3.48
CA GLY A 16 10.94 -26.35 2.45
C GLY A 16 11.91 -25.45 1.69
N ALA A 17 11.63 -24.19 1.45
CA ALA A 17 12.58 -23.25 0.86
C ALA A 17 12.69 -22.02 1.75
N GLU A 18 13.88 -21.47 1.94
CA GLU A 18 14.04 -20.17 2.59
C GLU A 18 13.22 -19.13 1.84
N GLN A 19 12.11 -18.69 2.44
CA GLN A 19 11.25 -17.67 1.88
C GLN A 19 11.77 -16.30 2.30
N THR A 20 11.96 -15.42 1.34
CA THR A 20 12.29 -14.02 1.60
C THR A 20 11.01 -13.23 1.83
N ALA A 21 10.85 -12.69 3.03
CA ALA A 21 9.75 -11.80 3.38
C ALA A 21 10.06 -10.37 2.91
N VAL A 22 9.13 -9.78 2.17
CA VAL A 22 9.28 -8.45 1.60
C VAL A 22 8.07 -7.59 1.97
N LYS A 23 8.31 -6.41 2.53
CA LYS A 23 7.28 -5.42 2.83
C LYS A 23 7.10 -4.49 1.66
N ILE A 24 5.86 -4.36 1.17
CA ILE A 24 5.46 -3.45 0.10
C ILE A 24 4.33 -2.55 0.60
N LEU A 25 4.43 -1.26 0.32
CA LEU A 25 3.35 -0.33 0.59
C LEU A 25 2.41 -0.25 -0.61
N VAL A 26 1.11 -0.22 -0.35
CA VAL A 26 0.07 0.09 -1.33
C VAL A 26 -0.54 1.42 -0.92
N VAL A 27 -0.22 2.47 -1.66
CA VAL A 27 -0.50 3.85 -1.29
C VAL A 27 -1.34 4.57 -2.35
N GLY A 28 -1.82 5.75 -2.04
CA GLY A 28 -2.64 6.57 -2.93
C GLY A 28 -3.71 7.34 -2.16
N HIS A 29 -4.40 8.25 -2.83
CA HIS A 29 -5.41 9.10 -2.21
C HIS A 29 -6.61 8.29 -1.67
N PHE A 30 -7.50 8.95 -0.97
CA PHE A 30 -8.72 8.33 -0.45
C PHE A 30 -9.61 7.80 -1.58
N ALA A 31 -10.16 6.59 -1.39
CA ALA A 31 -11.05 5.89 -2.34
C ALA A 31 -10.41 5.47 -3.69
N VAL A 32 -9.07 5.52 -3.86
CA VAL A 32 -8.39 5.11 -5.10
C VAL A 32 -8.35 3.58 -5.33
N GLY A 33 -8.80 2.77 -4.37
CA GLY A 33 -8.89 1.30 -4.52
C GLY A 33 -7.86 0.49 -3.74
N LYS A 34 -7.10 1.07 -2.79
CA LYS A 34 -6.09 0.35 -1.97
C LYS A 34 -6.66 -0.88 -1.27
N THR A 35 -7.71 -0.69 -0.47
CA THR A 35 -8.39 -1.77 0.25
C THR A 35 -8.90 -2.86 -0.70
N THR A 36 -9.43 -2.47 -1.86
CA THR A 36 -9.90 -3.39 -2.89
C THR A 36 -8.75 -4.22 -3.45
N MET A 37 -7.63 -3.57 -3.77
CA MET A 37 -6.45 -4.24 -4.30
C MET A 37 -5.85 -5.22 -3.31
N ILE A 38 -5.64 -4.81 -2.05
CA ILE A 38 -5.12 -5.69 -1.00
C ILE A 38 -6.07 -6.86 -0.77
N GLY A 39 -7.38 -6.61 -0.74
CA GLY A 39 -8.39 -7.65 -0.60
C GLY A 39 -8.39 -8.66 -1.75
N SER A 40 -8.19 -8.21 -3.00
CA SER A 40 -8.13 -9.09 -4.17
C SER A 40 -6.85 -9.95 -4.20
N LEU A 41 -5.76 -9.45 -3.65
CA LEU A 41 -4.44 -10.08 -3.64
C LEU A 41 -4.24 -11.05 -2.48
N SER A 42 -4.78 -10.73 -1.31
CA SER A 42 -4.43 -11.39 -0.07
C SER A 42 -4.84 -12.87 -0.05
N GLU A 43 -3.92 -13.73 0.38
CA GLU A 43 -4.13 -15.17 0.64
C GLU A 43 -4.71 -15.42 2.02
N ILE A 44 -4.66 -14.43 2.89
CA ILE A 44 -5.26 -14.45 4.22
C ILE A 44 -6.45 -13.49 4.26
N ALA A 45 -7.37 -13.68 5.21
CA ALA A 45 -8.40 -12.67 5.45
C ALA A 45 -7.72 -11.32 5.70
N PRO A 46 -8.04 -10.26 4.93
CA PRO A 46 -7.44 -8.96 5.15
C PRO A 46 -7.68 -8.50 6.59
N LEU A 47 -6.60 -8.17 7.28
CA LEU A 47 -6.72 -7.60 8.62
C LEU A 47 -6.86 -6.10 8.47
N SER A 48 -7.97 -5.58 8.91
CA SER A 48 -8.19 -4.14 9.08
C SER A 48 -7.98 -3.85 10.56
N THR A 49 -6.83 -3.29 10.92
CA THR A 49 -6.56 -2.94 12.31
C THR A 49 -7.18 -1.58 12.60
N GLU A 50 -8.24 -1.57 13.40
CA GLU A 50 -8.76 -0.36 14.00
C GLU A 50 -7.89 0.02 15.22
N GLU A 51 -6.83 0.78 15.03
CA GLU A 51 -6.15 1.39 16.17
C GLU A 51 -6.88 2.64 16.62
N LYS A 52 -7.33 2.61 17.88
CA LYS A 52 -7.86 3.79 18.56
C LYS A 52 -6.68 4.65 18.98
N MET A 53 -6.28 5.59 18.14
CA MET A 53 -5.31 6.59 18.57
C MET A 53 -6.00 7.54 19.55
N THR A 54 -5.61 7.44 20.81
CA THR A 54 -5.92 8.48 21.80
C THR A 54 -4.99 9.65 21.46
N SER A 55 -5.54 10.73 20.94
CA SER A 55 -4.76 11.95 20.69
C SER A 55 -4.26 12.51 22.04
N VAL A 56 -3.04 12.16 22.41
CA VAL A 56 -2.28 12.88 23.44
C VAL A 56 -1.42 13.89 22.70
N SER A 57 -2.00 14.98 22.26
CA SER A 57 -1.33 16.28 22.10
C SER A 57 -2.34 17.34 21.66
N GLU A 58 -3.16 17.77 22.57
CA GLU A 58 -3.65 19.13 22.52
C GLU A 58 -2.76 19.94 23.49
N SER A 59 -1.70 20.48 22.95
CA SER A 59 -1.07 21.64 23.55
C SER A 59 -1.49 22.86 22.75
N VAL A 60 -2.25 23.73 23.44
CA VAL A 60 -2.43 25.15 23.17
C VAL A 60 -3.43 25.49 22.05
N ASP A 61 -4.73 25.54 22.37
CA ASP A 61 -5.47 26.79 22.48
C ASP A 61 -6.92 26.53 22.96
N ASP A 62 -7.25 27.21 24.01
CA ASP A 62 -8.50 27.60 24.63
C ASP A 62 -9.81 27.23 23.87
N LEU A 63 -10.37 26.06 24.18
CA LEU A 63 -11.79 25.80 23.97
C LEU A 63 -12.44 25.29 25.25
N LYS A 64 -13.01 26.23 25.99
CA LYS A 64 -13.93 25.97 27.09
C LYS A 64 -15.11 25.13 26.57
N GLY A 65 -15.19 23.88 27.00
CA GLY A 65 -16.48 23.25 27.24
C GLY A 65 -17.03 22.29 26.22
N VAL A 66 -16.24 21.34 25.67
CA VAL A 66 -16.81 20.08 25.13
C VAL A 66 -15.90 18.91 25.51
N GLN A 67 -16.35 18.14 26.51
CA GLN A 67 -15.81 16.80 26.76
C GLN A 67 -16.30 15.86 25.65
N GLY A 68 -15.53 15.70 24.61
CA GLY A 68 -15.73 14.71 23.58
C GLY A 68 -14.39 14.11 23.22
N LYS A 69 -14.03 12.97 23.82
CA LYS A 69 -12.88 12.17 23.37
C LYS A 69 -13.10 11.80 21.91
N THR A 70 -12.50 12.51 20.97
CA THR A 70 -12.52 12.15 19.56
C THR A 70 -11.46 11.07 19.34
N THR A 71 -11.85 9.82 19.54
CA THR A 71 -11.02 8.68 19.19
C THR A 71 -11.08 8.54 17.68
N THR A 72 -10.00 8.83 16.99
CA THR A 72 -9.91 8.58 15.54
C THR A 72 -9.34 7.19 15.33
N THR A 73 -10.13 6.32 14.74
CA THR A 73 -9.70 4.98 14.32
C THR A 73 -8.86 5.10 13.06
N VAL A 74 -7.63 4.60 13.09
CA VAL A 74 -6.81 4.45 11.89
C VAL A 74 -6.99 3.04 11.38
N VAL A 75 -7.48 2.91 10.17
CA VAL A 75 -7.61 1.61 9.49
C VAL A 75 -6.39 1.42 8.60
N LEU A 76 -5.56 0.43 8.92
CA LEU A 76 -4.49 -0.06 8.06
C LEU A 76 -4.95 -1.36 7.42
N ASP A 77 -4.97 -1.40 6.11
CA ASP A 77 -5.18 -2.65 5.39
C ASP A 77 -3.90 -3.47 5.39
N PHE A 78 -3.99 -4.74 5.74
CA PHE A 78 -2.88 -5.67 5.69
C PHE A 78 -3.25 -6.90 4.89
N GLY A 79 -2.33 -7.33 4.01
CA GLY A 79 -2.49 -8.54 3.21
C GLY A 79 -1.18 -9.30 3.05
N ARG A 80 -1.30 -10.57 2.68
CA ARG A 80 -0.16 -11.46 2.38
C ARG A 80 -0.36 -12.10 1.02
N LEU A 81 0.71 -12.11 0.22
CA LEU A 81 0.73 -12.76 -1.09
C LEU A 81 2.05 -13.51 -1.27
N THR A 82 1.99 -14.78 -1.68
CA THR A 82 3.16 -15.58 -2.04
C THR A 82 3.40 -15.48 -3.56
N LEU A 83 4.59 -15.03 -3.96
CA LEU A 83 5.03 -15.00 -5.34
C LEU A 83 6.02 -16.13 -5.60
N GLY A 84 5.59 -17.13 -6.38
CA GLY A 84 6.37 -18.35 -6.60
C GLY A 84 6.62 -19.09 -5.28
N ASP A 85 7.79 -19.75 -5.15
CA ASP A 85 8.13 -20.57 -3.98
C ASP A 85 8.97 -19.82 -2.94
N ARG A 86 9.49 -18.64 -3.27
CA ARG A 86 10.55 -17.99 -2.51
C ARG A 86 10.24 -16.63 -1.93
N ILE A 87 9.24 -15.92 -2.44
CA ILE A 87 8.96 -14.53 -2.05
C ILE A 87 7.59 -14.47 -1.40
N VAL A 88 7.54 -13.94 -0.20
CA VAL A 88 6.29 -13.59 0.50
C VAL A 88 6.20 -12.07 0.60
N LEU A 89 5.20 -11.50 -0.03
CA LEU A 89 4.89 -10.08 0.08
C LEU A 89 3.94 -9.84 1.24
N TYR A 90 4.33 -8.94 2.11
CA TYR A 90 3.45 -8.33 3.10
C TYR A 90 3.02 -6.96 2.60
N LEU A 91 1.73 -6.82 2.33
CA LEU A 91 1.13 -5.63 1.74
C LEU A 91 0.53 -4.77 2.85
N PHE A 92 0.93 -3.51 2.89
CA PHE A 92 0.41 -2.54 3.86
C PHE A 92 -0.27 -1.40 3.10
N GLY A 93 -1.57 -1.25 3.31
CA GLY A 93 -2.33 -0.12 2.80
C GLY A 93 -2.16 1.09 3.70
N SER A 94 -1.76 2.21 3.14
CA SER A 94 -1.64 3.45 3.91
C SER A 94 -2.99 4.12 4.14
N PRO A 95 -3.17 4.83 5.27
CA PRO A 95 -4.31 5.71 5.42
C PRO A 95 -4.28 6.79 4.34
N GLY A 96 -5.37 6.94 3.59
CA GLY A 96 -5.47 7.95 2.51
C GLY A 96 -5.65 9.39 2.98
N GLN A 97 -5.53 9.66 4.29
CA GLN A 97 -5.74 10.99 4.87
C GLN A 97 -4.44 11.56 5.44
N GLN A 98 -4.10 12.79 5.08
CA GLN A 98 -2.88 13.49 5.48
C GLN A 98 -2.67 13.64 7.00
N ARG A 99 -3.72 13.59 7.80
CA ARG A 99 -3.65 13.73 9.27
C ARG A 99 -2.92 12.59 9.99
N PHE A 100 -2.51 11.54 9.28
CA PHE A 100 -1.84 10.36 9.85
C PHE A 100 -0.33 10.31 9.53
N VAL A 101 0.29 11.46 9.34
CA VAL A 101 1.73 11.57 8.99
C VAL A 101 2.62 10.81 10.01
N ASN A 102 2.30 10.83 11.29
CA ASN A 102 3.10 10.15 12.32
C ASN A 102 3.11 8.61 12.17
N LEU A 103 2.10 8.04 11.53
CA LEU A 103 2.03 6.59 11.27
C LEU A 103 2.86 6.19 10.05
N TRP A 104 3.18 7.15 9.19
CA TRP A 104 3.92 6.88 7.96
C TRP A 104 5.36 6.45 8.22
N GLU A 105 6.01 6.99 9.24
CA GLU A 105 7.37 6.59 9.62
C GLU A 105 7.41 5.10 9.97
N ASP A 106 6.49 4.62 10.79
CA ASP A 106 6.40 3.21 11.18
C ASP A 106 6.02 2.32 9.99
N VAL A 107 5.11 2.79 9.13
CA VAL A 107 4.66 2.04 7.96
C VAL A 107 5.71 2.00 6.87
N ALA A 108 6.47 3.07 6.66
CA ALA A 108 7.56 3.14 5.67
C ALA A 108 8.80 2.36 6.12
N HIS A 109 9.05 2.29 7.43
CA HIS A 109 10.23 1.59 7.96
C HIS A 109 10.29 0.13 7.50
N GLY A 110 11.41 -0.24 6.88
CA GLY A 110 11.66 -1.60 6.38
C GLY A 110 10.83 -1.98 5.13
N ALA A 111 10.12 -1.04 4.51
CA ALA A 111 9.50 -1.28 3.21
C ALA A 111 10.56 -1.32 2.11
N LEU A 112 10.44 -2.28 1.18
CA LEU A 112 11.31 -2.38 0.01
C LEU A 112 10.97 -1.31 -1.03
N GLY A 113 9.70 -0.95 -1.13
CA GLY A 113 9.20 0.04 -2.06
C GLY A 113 7.68 0.21 -1.95
N ALA A 114 7.11 1.04 -2.82
CA ALA A 114 5.70 1.38 -2.81
C ALA A 114 5.04 1.20 -4.19
N LEU A 115 3.80 0.73 -4.20
CA LEU A 115 2.91 0.79 -5.35
C LEU A 115 1.91 1.93 -5.14
N ILE A 116 2.02 2.98 -5.94
CA ILE A 116 1.15 4.16 -5.86
C ILE A 116 -0.04 3.95 -6.79
N LEU A 117 -1.22 3.71 -6.24
CA LEU A 117 -2.45 3.70 -7.02
C LEU A 117 -2.87 5.13 -7.34
N VAL A 118 -3.15 5.37 -8.62
CA VAL A 118 -3.63 6.66 -9.10
C VAL A 118 -4.97 6.51 -9.81
N ASP A 119 -5.82 7.51 -9.61
CA ASP A 119 -7.07 7.67 -10.35
C ASP A 119 -6.79 8.55 -11.58
N PRO A 120 -7.03 8.06 -12.81
CA PRO A 120 -6.73 8.82 -14.02
C PRO A 120 -7.50 10.14 -14.15
N GLU A 121 -8.62 10.30 -13.45
CA GLU A 121 -9.38 11.57 -13.40
C GLU A 121 -8.89 12.54 -12.33
N ARG A 122 -8.13 12.02 -11.32
CA ARG A 122 -7.72 12.78 -10.14
C ARG A 122 -6.22 12.68 -9.89
N LEU A 123 -5.42 12.76 -10.93
CA LEU A 123 -3.95 12.62 -10.84
C LEU A 123 -3.31 13.61 -9.86
N ALA A 124 -3.85 14.83 -9.79
CA ALA A 124 -3.35 15.86 -8.87
C ALA A 124 -3.42 15.45 -7.39
N ASP A 125 -4.36 14.58 -7.01
CA ASP A 125 -4.49 14.10 -5.63
C ASP A 125 -3.37 13.12 -5.25
N SER A 126 -2.56 12.68 -6.22
CA SER A 126 -1.45 11.75 -6.00
C SER A 126 -0.16 12.44 -5.56
N PHE A 127 0.04 13.72 -5.84
CA PHE A 127 1.29 14.42 -5.51
C PHE A 127 1.63 14.37 -4.03
N ALA A 128 0.66 14.59 -3.14
CA ALA A 128 0.92 14.58 -1.71
C ALA A 128 1.45 13.23 -1.18
N VAL A 129 1.00 12.10 -1.77
CA VAL A 129 1.50 10.78 -1.39
C VAL A 129 2.82 10.47 -2.08
N MET A 130 3.05 10.97 -3.29
CA MET A 130 4.34 10.85 -3.98
C MET A 130 5.44 11.58 -3.20
N ASP A 131 5.23 12.85 -2.85
CA ASP A 131 6.14 13.65 -2.01
C ASP A 131 6.50 12.92 -0.71
N LEU A 132 5.51 12.24 -0.11
CA LEU A 132 5.71 11.52 1.12
C LEU A 132 6.59 10.27 0.91
N ILE A 133 6.34 9.49 -0.14
CA ILE A 133 7.15 8.31 -0.49
C ILE A 133 8.59 8.73 -0.81
N GLU A 134 8.79 9.81 -1.55
CA GLU A 134 10.09 10.38 -1.85
C GLU A 134 10.81 10.89 -0.59
N THR A 135 10.08 11.51 0.33
CA THR A 135 10.63 11.98 1.62
C THR A 135 11.21 10.82 2.45
N TYR A 136 10.58 9.64 2.37
CA TYR A 136 11.11 8.43 3.03
C TYR A 136 12.14 7.67 2.19
N GLY A 137 12.51 8.19 1.01
CA GLY A 137 13.51 7.58 0.13
C GLY A 137 13.09 6.23 -0.40
N LEU A 138 11.79 5.98 -0.57
CA LEU A 138 11.28 4.72 -1.09
C LEU A 138 11.12 4.80 -2.60
N ASP A 139 11.67 3.81 -3.27
CA ASP A 139 11.41 3.57 -4.69
C ASP A 139 9.96 3.15 -4.91
N PHE A 140 9.35 3.56 -6.03
CA PHE A 140 7.94 3.28 -6.29
C PHE A 140 7.61 3.02 -7.75
N ALA A 141 6.52 2.30 -7.99
CA ALA A 141 5.86 2.22 -9.28
C ALA A 141 4.47 2.85 -9.20
N VAL A 142 3.97 3.34 -10.32
CA VAL A 142 2.63 3.92 -10.43
C VAL A 142 1.68 2.92 -11.08
N ALA A 143 0.54 2.67 -10.45
CA ALA A 143 -0.53 1.80 -10.94
C ALA A 143 -1.78 2.64 -11.24
N ILE A 144 -2.11 2.77 -12.53
CA ILE A 144 -3.29 3.50 -12.99
C ILE A 144 -4.50 2.60 -12.76
N ASN A 145 -5.31 2.90 -11.73
CA ASN A 145 -6.49 2.09 -11.45
C ASN A 145 -7.62 2.39 -12.42
N ARG A 146 -8.24 1.33 -12.94
CA ARG A 146 -9.38 1.42 -13.85
C ARG A 146 -10.68 1.43 -13.07
N PHE A 147 -11.52 2.42 -13.35
CA PHE A 147 -12.88 2.52 -12.84
C PHE A 147 -13.88 2.39 -13.98
N ASP A 148 -15.07 1.86 -13.68
CA ASP A 148 -16.12 1.72 -14.68
C ASP A 148 -16.57 3.11 -15.18
N GLY A 149 -16.57 3.29 -16.50
CA GLY A 149 -16.98 4.55 -17.13
C GLY A 149 -15.90 5.63 -17.21
N THR A 150 -14.71 5.41 -16.64
CA THR A 150 -13.60 6.35 -16.71
C THR A 150 -12.84 6.21 -18.02
N PRO A 151 -12.53 7.34 -18.73
CA PRO A 151 -11.70 7.28 -19.93
C PRO A 151 -10.31 6.72 -19.64
N GLU A 152 -9.84 5.82 -20.50
CA GLU A 152 -8.48 5.30 -20.38
C GLU A 152 -7.47 6.42 -20.66
N ARG A 153 -6.49 6.57 -19.77
CA ARG A 153 -5.31 7.38 -20.01
C ARG A 153 -4.14 6.49 -20.36
N THR A 154 -3.33 6.92 -21.32
CA THR A 154 -2.09 6.21 -21.65
C THR A 154 -1.06 6.37 -20.54
N GLU A 155 -0.18 5.39 -20.39
CA GLU A 155 0.94 5.47 -19.45
C GLU A 155 1.80 6.72 -19.69
N ALA A 156 2.02 7.08 -20.96
CA ALA A 156 2.77 8.29 -21.33
C ALA A 156 2.10 9.58 -20.82
N ALA A 157 0.79 9.69 -20.96
CA ALA A 157 0.05 10.87 -20.47
C ALA A 157 0.05 10.96 -18.94
N VAL A 158 0.02 9.81 -18.23
CA VAL A 158 0.11 9.78 -16.76
C VAL A 158 1.52 10.13 -16.32
N ARG A 159 2.55 9.60 -17.00
CA ARG A 159 3.96 9.92 -16.73
C ARG A 159 4.23 11.42 -16.85
N GLU A 160 3.78 12.04 -17.93
CA GLU A 160 3.90 13.48 -18.15
C GLU A 160 3.15 14.27 -17.07
N ALA A 161 1.90 13.89 -16.76
CA ALA A 161 1.06 14.62 -15.81
C ALA A 161 1.56 14.55 -14.36
N LEU A 162 2.26 13.46 -13.99
CA LEU A 162 2.84 13.25 -12.65
C LEU A 162 4.33 13.58 -12.57
N ASP A 163 4.95 14.09 -13.65
CA ASP A 163 6.37 14.43 -13.75
C ASP A 163 7.30 13.27 -13.32
N LEU A 164 6.96 12.04 -13.77
CA LEU A 164 7.69 10.83 -13.37
C LEU A 164 9.02 10.70 -14.12
N LEU A 165 10.03 10.20 -13.42
CA LEU A 165 11.30 9.84 -14.04
C LEU A 165 11.09 8.82 -15.17
N PRO A 166 11.95 8.83 -16.21
CA PRO A 166 11.79 7.94 -17.37
C PRO A 166 11.77 6.45 -17.02
N ASP A 167 12.47 6.05 -15.97
CA ASP A 167 12.62 4.68 -15.51
C ASP A 167 11.58 4.24 -14.47
N THR A 168 10.79 5.16 -13.89
CA THR A 168 9.71 4.82 -12.97
C THR A 168 8.65 3.96 -13.66
N PRO A 169 8.37 2.74 -13.21
CA PRO A 169 7.35 1.90 -13.86
C PRO A 169 5.96 2.50 -13.75
N VAL A 170 5.22 2.49 -14.86
CA VAL A 170 3.81 2.87 -14.91
C VAL A 170 3.04 1.71 -15.52
N VAL A 171 1.99 1.23 -14.87
CA VAL A 171 1.18 0.10 -15.32
C VAL A 171 -0.30 0.40 -15.15
N ALA A 172 -1.14 -0.14 -16.03
CA ALA A 172 -2.59 -0.13 -15.83
C ALA A 172 -3.00 -1.29 -14.92
N VAL A 173 -3.92 -1.05 -14.00
CA VAL A 173 -4.43 -2.07 -13.08
C VAL A 173 -5.96 -1.98 -12.93
N ASP A 174 -6.61 -3.10 -12.76
CA ASP A 174 -7.94 -3.18 -12.15
C ASP A 174 -7.76 -3.77 -10.75
N ALA A 175 -7.93 -2.95 -9.73
CA ALA A 175 -7.73 -3.34 -8.34
C ALA A 175 -8.67 -4.49 -7.88
N ARG A 176 -9.77 -4.74 -8.61
CA ARG A 176 -10.74 -5.81 -8.36
C ARG A 176 -10.26 -7.15 -8.94
N ASP A 177 -9.40 -7.10 -9.97
CA ASP A 177 -8.87 -8.29 -10.63
C ASP A 177 -7.53 -8.71 -10.04
N LYS A 178 -7.51 -9.93 -9.48
CA LYS A 178 -6.31 -10.50 -8.84
C LYS A 178 -5.13 -10.58 -9.80
N THR A 179 -5.36 -11.01 -11.04
CA THR A 179 -4.29 -11.20 -12.03
C THR A 179 -3.67 -9.87 -12.41
N SER A 180 -4.51 -8.85 -12.65
CA SER A 180 -4.08 -7.49 -12.93
C SER A 180 -3.24 -6.92 -11.78
N SER A 181 -3.73 -7.07 -10.56
CA SER A 181 -3.07 -6.60 -9.34
C SER A 181 -1.74 -7.32 -9.07
N VAL A 182 -1.66 -8.65 -9.30
CA VAL A 182 -0.41 -9.43 -9.20
C VAL A 182 0.62 -8.93 -10.23
N ASN A 183 0.21 -8.68 -11.48
CA ASN A 183 1.12 -8.19 -12.51
C ASN A 183 1.71 -6.82 -12.16
N ALA A 184 0.93 -5.92 -11.57
CA ALA A 184 1.44 -4.63 -11.10
C ALA A 184 2.50 -4.79 -10.00
N LEU A 185 2.28 -5.70 -9.04
CA LEU A 185 3.27 -6.01 -8.01
C LEU A 185 4.54 -6.67 -8.57
N ILE A 186 4.39 -7.58 -9.53
CA ILE A 186 5.54 -8.21 -10.20
C ILE A 186 6.39 -7.16 -10.92
N THR A 187 5.76 -6.20 -11.59
CA THR A 187 6.46 -5.09 -12.25
C THR A 187 7.27 -4.27 -11.24
N LEU A 188 6.68 -3.89 -10.12
CA LEU A 188 7.38 -3.18 -9.05
C LEU A 188 8.56 -4.01 -8.52
N VAL A 189 8.32 -5.27 -8.12
CA VAL A 189 9.37 -6.11 -7.49
C VAL A 189 10.53 -6.35 -8.44
N ARG A 190 10.28 -6.61 -9.72
CA ARG A 190 11.35 -6.79 -10.73
C ARG A 190 12.18 -5.53 -10.89
N TRP A 191 11.53 -4.39 -11.02
CA TRP A 191 12.23 -3.12 -11.16
C TRP A 191 13.08 -2.79 -9.92
N LEU A 192 12.58 -3.03 -8.71
CA LEU A 192 13.35 -2.87 -7.47
C LEU A 192 14.57 -3.80 -7.43
N GLN A 193 14.42 -5.04 -7.90
CA GLN A 193 15.57 -5.98 -7.99
C GLN A 193 16.61 -5.53 -9.00
N GLU A 194 16.19 -5.00 -10.15
CA GLU A 194 17.11 -4.47 -11.19
C GLU A 194 17.87 -3.26 -10.66
N ARG A 195 17.22 -2.32 -9.97
CA ARG A 195 17.86 -1.17 -9.34
C ARG A 195 18.88 -1.58 -8.28
N ALA A 196 18.50 -2.48 -7.37
CA ALA A 196 19.42 -2.99 -6.34
C ALA A 196 20.64 -3.68 -6.93
N ALA A 197 20.51 -4.37 -8.07
CA ALA A 197 21.62 -4.97 -8.76
C ALA A 197 22.59 -3.93 -9.39
N LEU A 198 22.04 -2.82 -9.89
CA LEU A 198 22.85 -1.72 -10.44
C LEU A 198 23.64 -0.94 -9.38
N GLU A 199 23.06 -0.80 -8.17
CA GLU A 199 23.72 -0.12 -7.04
C GLU A 199 24.89 -0.94 -6.44
N GLN A 200 24.91 -2.25 -6.68
CA GLN A 200 25.95 -3.16 -6.19
C GLN A 200 27.09 -3.39 -7.22
N ALA A 201 26.97 -2.90 -8.42
CA ALA A 201 27.91 -3.09 -9.53
C ALA A 201 28.91 -1.93 -9.66
#